data_c702d5f47a99b2795ce46cd2db7c5eef
#
_entry.id   c702d5f47a99b2795ce46cd2db7c5eef
#
_cell.length_a   1.000
_cell.length_b   1.000
_cell.length_c   1.000
_cell.angle_alpha   90.00
_cell.angle_beta   90.00
_cell.angle_gamma   90.00
#
_symmetry.space_group_name_H-M   'P 1'
#
loop_
_entity.id
_entity.type
_entity.pdbx_description
1 polymer ?
#
loop_
_entity_poly.entity_id
_entity_poly.type
_entity_poly.pdbx_seq_one_letter_code
_entity_poly.pdbx_strand_id
1 'polypeptide(L)'
;MKKWHLIIDVARCHDCNDCFLADKDEFVDNEFPPYSAAQPWHGHRWMNIKRKERGQYPIVQTAYLPLPCMHCDEAPCLTADGAVYKRDDGLVIIDPVKAVGRKEIVTSCPYNVIYWNDEKQLAQKCTGCAHLLDDGWTETRCSQVCPTDAIKLVMAEDDEMAAKVAEEGLERYRDGLGTKPRVYYKNLYRWTQAFVACAAVFGDTDECAEGATATVEHDGVLVGTGTCDNFGEVTVDKLEPGKEYAVTIEAPGYKAATAPVKLDKSTNLGTLFLEKA
;
A
#
# COMPACT_ATOMS: atom_id res chain seq x y z
N MET A 1 -9.65 -23.69 -9.42
CA MET A 1 -8.18 -23.86 -9.64
C MET A 1 -7.45 -22.83 -8.81
N LYS A 2 -6.47 -23.29 -8.03
CA LYS A 2 -5.66 -22.40 -7.18
C LYS A 2 -4.81 -21.46 -8.00
N LYS A 3 -4.69 -20.24 -7.54
CA LYS A 3 -3.95 -19.16 -8.19
C LYS A 3 -3.05 -18.45 -7.20
N TRP A 4 -1.99 -17.82 -7.70
CA TRP A 4 -1.07 -17.04 -6.88
C TRP A 4 -1.62 -15.66 -6.55
N HIS A 5 -1.47 -15.27 -5.30
CA HIS A 5 -1.82 -13.97 -4.76
C HIS A 5 -0.67 -13.43 -3.93
N LEU A 6 -0.46 -12.12 -3.96
CA LEU A 6 0.49 -11.47 -3.08
C LEU A 6 -0.27 -10.64 -2.05
N ILE A 7 0.08 -10.78 -0.78
CA ILE A 7 -0.45 -9.95 0.31
C ILE A 7 0.68 -9.07 0.83
N ILE A 8 0.45 -7.76 0.88
CA ILE A 8 1.43 -6.75 1.31
C ILE A 8 0.85 -5.96 2.48
N ASP A 9 1.53 -5.98 3.63
CA ASP A 9 1.15 -5.18 4.79
C ASP A 9 1.90 -3.84 4.80
N VAL A 10 1.17 -2.76 4.51
CA VAL A 10 1.72 -1.40 4.46
C VAL A 10 2.23 -0.92 5.83
N ALA A 11 1.67 -1.43 6.93
CA ALA A 11 2.12 -1.07 8.28
C ALA A 11 3.43 -1.75 8.67
N ARG A 12 3.74 -2.90 8.07
CA ARG A 12 4.97 -3.66 8.36
C ARG A 12 6.12 -3.31 7.43
N CYS A 13 5.87 -2.62 6.31
CA CYS A 13 6.93 -2.19 5.40
C CYS A 13 7.72 -1.02 6.00
N HIS A 14 9.04 -1.15 6.08
CA HIS A 14 9.97 -0.14 6.60
C HIS A 14 10.92 0.44 5.54
N ASP A 15 10.62 0.21 4.24
CA ASP A 15 11.43 0.73 3.12
C ASP A 15 12.91 0.30 3.12
N CYS A 16 13.20 -0.91 3.63
CA CYS A 16 14.56 -1.45 3.63
C CYS A 16 15.12 -1.71 2.22
N ASN A 17 14.24 -1.85 1.22
CA ASN A 17 14.56 -2.15 -0.17
C ASN A 17 15.15 -3.56 -0.43
N ASP A 18 15.17 -4.47 0.53
CA ASP A 18 15.67 -5.84 0.33
C ASP A 18 14.90 -6.56 -0.77
N CYS A 19 13.58 -6.37 -0.84
CA CYS A 19 12.74 -6.90 -1.92
C CYS A 19 13.13 -6.38 -3.31
N PHE A 20 13.54 -5.12 -3.41
CA PHE A 20 14.06 -4.53 -4.65
C PHE A 20 15.45 -5.08 -4.99
N LEU A 21 16.33 -5.21 -3.99
CA LEU A 21 17.68 -5.76 -4.19
C LEU A 21 17.62 -7.23 -4.61
N ALA A 22 16.76 -8.04 -3.98
CA ALA A 22 16.55 -9.43 -4.37
C ALA A 22 15.97 -9.58 -5.78
N ASP A 23 15.10 -8.66 -6.21
CA ASP A 23 14.62 -8.61 -7.58
C ASP A 23 15.75 -8.30 -8.57
N LYS A 24 16.64 -7.37 -8.21
CA LYS A 24 17.82 -7.05 -9.00
C LYS A 24 18.83 -8.22 -9.05
N ASP A 25 19.10 -8.83 -7.93
CA ASP A 25 20.00 -9.99 -7.82
C ASP A 25 19.53 -11.16 -8.69
N GLU A 26 18.21 -11.39 -8.71
CA GLU A 26 17.61 -12.47 -9.50
C GLU A 26 17.65 -12.20 -11.01
N PHE A 27 17.32 -10.98 -11.45
CA PHE A 27 17.00 -10.72 -12.85
C PHE A 27 18.04 -9.89 -13.63
N VAL A 28 19.02 -9.26 -12.97
CA VAL A 28 20.08 -8.54 -13.68
C VAL A 28 21.07 -9.58 -14.23
N ASP A 29 21.41 -9.43 -15.51
CA ASP A 29 22.29 -10.34 -16.25
C ASP A 29 21.80 -11.80 -16.34
N ASN A 30 20.64 -12.13 -15.78
CA ASN A 30 20.04 -13.47 -15.81
C ASN A 30 18.81 -13.50 -16.72
N GLU A 31 18.74 -14.51 -17.57
CA GLU A 31 17.60 -14.77 -18.45
C GLU A 31 16.84 -16.02 -18.02
N PHE A 32 15.53 -15.92 -17.97
CA PHE A 32 14.64 -17.02 -17.60
C PHE A 32 13.57 -17.24 -18.69
N PRO A 33 13.95 -17.78 -19.86
CA PRO A 33 12.95 -18.07 -20.91
C PRO A 33 12.00 -19.19 -20.44
N PRO A 34 10.68 -19.10 -20.74
CA PRO A 34 10.01 -18.06 -21.52
C PRO A 34 9.49 -16.87 -20.71
N TYR A 35 9.90 -16.67 -19.46
CA TYR A 35 9.30 -15.73 -18.50
C TYR A 35 9.89 -14.33 -18.56
N SER A 36 11.21 -14.21 -18.77
CA SER A 36 11.88 -12.92 -18.85
C SER A 36 13.22 -12.98 -19.55
N ALA A 37 13.60 -11.89 -20.20
CA ALA A 37 14.98 -11.54 -20.50
C ALA A 37 15.60 -10.78 -19.32
N ALA A 38 16.93 -10.69 -19.29
CA ALA A 38 17.67 -10.01 -18.24
C ALA A 38 17.21 -8.55 -18.05
N GLN A 39 17.08 -8.15 -16.81
CA GLN A 39 16.74 -6.79 -16.39
C GLN A 39 17.98 -5.88 -16.53
N PRO A 40 17.85 -4.61 -16.93
CA PRO A 40 18.99 -3.68 -16.92
C PRO A 40 19.41 -3.33 -15.49
N TRP A 41 20.69 -2.98 -15.31
CA TRP A 41 21.23 -2.55 -14.01
C TRP A 41 20.46 -1.35 -13.43
N HIS A 42 20.08 -0.41 -14.24
CA HIS A 42 19.45 0.85 -13.82
C HIS A 42 18.08 1.05 -14.47
N GLY A 43 17.29 1.97 -13.90
CA GLY A 43 16.02 2.44 -14.47
C GLY A 43 14.79 1.57 -14.17
N HIS A 44 14.95 0.26 -14.01
CA HIS A 44 13.84 -0.64 -13.70
C HIS A 44 13.72 -0.91 -12.19
N ARG A 45 12.50 -0.91 -11.70
CA ARG A 45 12.15 -1.27 -10.32
C ARG A 45 10.90 -2.14 -10.37
N TRP A 46 11.06 -3.42 -10.69
CA TRP A 46 9.92 -4.34 -10.79
C TRP A 46 9.22 -4.53 -9.44
N MET A 47 9.98 -4.51 -8.34
CA MET A 47 9.47 -4.24 -7.01
C MET A 47 9.83 -2.79 -6.63
N ASN A 48 8.88 -1.87 -6.73
CA ASN A 48 9.09 -0.47 -6.38
C ASN A 48 8.39 -0.14 -5.06
N ILE A 49 9.04 0.61 -4.18
CA ILE A 49 8.43 1.10 -2.95
C ILE A 49 8.13 2.59 -3.12
N LYS A 50 6.84 2.93 -3.13
CA LYS A 50 6.39 4.32 -3.11
C LYS A 50 6.44 4.84 -1.68
N ARG A 51 6.82 6.10 -1.52
CA ARG A 51 6.96 6.78 -0.23
C ARG A 51 6.00 7.95 -0.14
N LYS A 52 5.40 8.13 1.03
CA LYS A 52 4.50 9.24 1.31
C LYS A 52 4.71 9.68 2.76
N GLU A 53 4.95 10.96 2.96
CA GLU A 53 4.85 11.59 4.27
C GLU A 53 3.37 11.91 4.58
N ARG A 54 2.97 11.67 5.82
CA ARG A 54 1.62 11.93 6.35
C ARG A 54 1.75 12.83 7.58
N GLY A 55 0.89 13.80 7.70
CA GLY A 55 0.90 14.76 8.81
C GLY A 55 1.77 15.98 8.54
N GLN A 56 2.05 16.69 9.61
CA GLN A 56 2.88 17.89 9.63
C GLN A 56 3.55 18.01 11.00
N TYR A 57 4.66 18.71 11.05
CA TYR A 57 5.39 18.92 12.30
C TYR A 57 4.46 19.41 13.44
N PRO A 58 4.58 18.88 14.67
CA PRO A 58 5.56 17.88 15.11
C PRO A 58 5.16 16.43 14.82
N ILE A 59 3.92 16.14 14.44
CA ILE A 59 3.41 14.76 14.24
C ILE A 59 3.48 14.39 12.77
N VAL A 60 4.58 13.71 12.40
CA VAL A 60 4.82 13.23 11.05
C VAL A 60 4.95 11.71 11.06
N GLN A 61 4.23 11.06 10.16
CA GLN A 61 4.32 9.63 9.89
C GLN A 61 4.74 9.40 8.44
N THR A 62 5.34 8.24 8.18
CA THR A 62 5.63 7.79 6.82
C THR A 62 4.78 6.58 6.46
N ALA A 63 4.44 6.46 5.20
CA ALA A 63 3.81 5.29 4.63
C ALA A 63 4.60 4.80 3.43
N TYR A 64 4.78 3.48 3.34
CA TYR A 64 5.51 2.82 2.28
C TYR A 64 4.60 1.83 1.58
N LEU A 65 4.50 1.96 0.25
CA LEU A 65 3.66 1.09 -0.57
C LEU A 65 4.56 0.31 -1.54
N PRO A 66 4.90 -0.95 -1.23
CA PRO A 66 5.50 -1.84 -2.22
C PRO A 66 4.53 -2.06 -3.39
N LEU A 67 4.99 -1.78 -4.60
CA LEU A 67 4.17 -1.76 -5.80
C LEU A 67 4.81 -2.63 -6.90
N PRO A 68 4.59 -3.95 -6.91
CA PRO A 68 4.97 -4.85 -8.01
C PRO A 68 3.95 -4.80 -9.14
N CYS A 69 4.11 -5.67 -10.16
CA CYS A 69 3.02 -5.99 -11.07
C CYS A 69 1.83 -6.55 -10.29
N MET A 70 0.63 -6.08 -10.60
CA MET A 70 -0.60 -6.50 -9.92
C MET A 70 -1.14 -7.84 -10.39
N HIS A 71 -0.59 -8.44 -11.45
CA HIS A 71 -1.05 -9.70 -12.06
C HIS A 71 -2.57 -9.77 -12.21
N CYS A 72 -3.15 -8.68 -12.74
CA CYS A 72 -4.60 -8.46 -12.81
C CYS A 72 -5.35 -9.57 -13.52
N ASP A 73 -6.58 -9.87 -13.08
CA ASP A 73 -7.46 -10.79 -13.80
C ASP A 73 -7.99 -10.17 -15.09
N GLU A 74 -8.38 -8.90 -15.01
CA GLU A 74 -8.77 -8.07 -16.16
C GLU A 74 -7.57 -7.18 -16.54
N ALA A 75 -6.50 -7.81 -17.04
CA ALA A 75 -5.25 -7.10 -17.31
C ALA A 75 -5.32 -6.33 -18.63
N PRO A 76 -5.32 -4.98 -18.63
CA PRO A 76 -5.41 -4.20 -19.87
C PRO A 76 -4.15 -4.29 -20.74
N CYS A 77 -3.08 -4.86 -20.21
CA CYS A 77 -1.84 -5.08 -20.95
C CYS A 77 -1.83 -6.38 -21.77
N LEU A 78 -2.83 -7.25 -21.66
CA LEU A 78 -2.90 -8.47 -22.48
C LEU A 78 -2.99 -8.14 -23.96
N THR A 79 -2.35 -8.96 -24.79
CA THR A 79 -2.33 -8.79 -26.25
C THR A 79 -2.91 -10.00 -26.95
N ALA A 80 -3.61 -9.76 -28.07
CA ALA A 80 -4.27 -10.85 -28.81
C ALA A 80 -3.29 -11.87 -29.41
N ASP A 81 -2.06 -11.46 -29.68
CA ASP A 81 -0.98 -12.28 -30.22
C ASP A 81 -0.18 -13.04 -29.14
N GLY A 82 -0.53 -12.83 -27.86
CA GLY A 82 0.14 -13.46 -26.71
C GLY A 82 1.54 -12.92 -26.43
N ALA A 83 1.88 -11.70 -26.87
CA ALA A 83 3.10 -11.03 -26.42
C ALA A 83 3.02 -10.67 -24.92
N VAL A 84 1.81 -10.41 -24.42
CA VAL A 84 1.49 -10.40 -22.99
C VAL A 84 0.34 -11.39 -22.79
N TYR A 85 0.54 -12.36 -21.93
CA TYR A 85 -0.43 -13.41 -21.69
C TYR A 85 -0.65 -13.66 -20.19
N LYS A 86 -1.81 -14.23 -19.87
CA LYS A 86 -2.16 -14.67 -18.53
C LYS A 86 -2.06 -16.19 -18.44
N ARG A 87 -1.41 -16.66 -17.39
CA ARG A 87 -1.29 -18.07 -17.05
C ARG A 87 -2.50 -18.55 -16.26
N ASP A 88 -2.75 -19.85 -16.26
CA ASP A 88 -3.84 -20.48 -15.51
C ASP A 88 -3.70 -20.28 -13.99
N ASP A 89 -2.47 -20.17 -13.49
CA ASP A 89 -2.15 -19.88 -12.09
C ASP A 89 -2.30 -18.40 -11.70
N GLY A 90 -2.81 -17.57 -12.62
CA GLY A 90 -3.12 -16.15 -12.39
C GLY A 90 -1.98 -15.18 -12.66
N LEU A 91 -0.76 -15.65 -12.95
CA LEU A 91 0.35 -14.76 -13.28
C LEU A 91 0.20 -14.20 -14.70
N VAL A 92 0.56 -12.93 -14.88
CA VAL A 92 0.62 -12.27 -16.19
C VAL A 92 2.08 -12.14 -16.58
N ILE A 93 2.45 -12.62 -17.75
CA ILE A 93 3.82 -12.66 -18.26
C ILE A 93 3.92 -11.83 -19.54
N ILE A 94 5.05 -11.16 -19.73
CA ILE A 94 5.45 -10.60 -21.02
C ILE A 94 6.43 -11.58 -21.68
N ASP A 95 6.06 -12.12 -22.81
CA ASP A 95 6.91 -13.03 -23.59
C ASP A 95 8.12 -12.24 -24.11
N PRO A 96 9.36 -12.58 -23.72
CA PRO A 96 10.55 -11.83 -24.05
C PRO A 96 10.92 -11.87 -25.55
N VAL A 97 10.33 -12.76 -26.32
CA VAL A 97 10.54 -12.89 -27.76
C VAL A 97 9.48 -12.12 -28.54
N LYS A 98 8.19 -12.35 -28.23
CA LYS A 98 7.07 -11.75 -28.94
C LYS A 98 6.89 -10.26 -28.65
N ALA A 99 7.37 -9.79 -27.49
CA ALA A 99 7.22 -8.41 -27.05
C ALA A 99 8.37 -7.49 -27.54
N VAL A 100 9.34 -7.99 -28.31
CA VAL A 100 10.42 -7.18 -28.85
C VAL A 100 9.86 -6.06 -29.76
N GLY A 101 10.30 -4.82 -29.55
CA GLY A 101 9.83 -3.65 -30.28
C GLY A 101 8.47 -3.10 -29.86
N ARG A 102 7.75 -3.78 -28.96
CA ARG A 102 6.38 -3.48 -28.54
C ARG A 102 6.33 -2.44 -27.41
N LYS A 103 6.76 -1.22 -27.68
CA LYS A 103 6.87 -0.15 -26.66
C LYS A 103 5.50 0.30 -26.13
N GLU A 104 4.43 0.13 -26.88
CA GLU A 104 3.05 0.45 -26.47
C GLU A 104 2.58 -0.37 -25.26
N ILE A 105 3.17 -1.54 -25.00
CA ILE A 105 2.86 -2.36 -23.83
C ILE A 105 3.15 -1.59 -22.53
N VAL A 106 4.17 -0.72 -22.51
CA VAL A 106 4.54 0.05 -21.30
C VAL A 106 3.41 0.95 -20.85
N THR A 107 2.74 1.64 -21.77
CA THR A 107 1.67 2.60 -21.47
C THR A 107 0.32 1.94 -21.19
N SER A 108 0.17 0.65 -21.45
CA SER A 108 -1.08 -0.08 -21.23
C SER A 108 -1.37 -0.35 -19.75
N CYS A 109 -0.35 -0.24 -18.88
CA CYS A 109 -0.50 -0.54 -17.45
C CYS A 109 -0.94 0.70 -16.64
N PRO A 110 -2.14 0.71 -16.04
CA PRO A 110 -2.60 1.87 -15.27
C PRO A 110 -1.87 2.05 -13.93
N TYR A 111 -1.07 1.06 -13.51
CA TYR A 111 -0.23 1.14 -12.30
C TYR A 111 1.18 1.66 -12.59
N ASN A 112 1.56 1.81 -13.88
CA ASN A 112 2.89 2.24 -14.33
C ASN A 112 4.02 1.36 -13.78
N VAL A 113 3.84 0.03 -13.85
CA VAL A 113 4.80 -0.98 -13.38
C VAL A 113 5.38 -1.83 -14.51
N ILE A 114 5.22 -1.40 -15.74
CA ILE A 114 5.89 -1.95 -16.93
C ILE A 114 6.95 -0.94 -17.37
N TYR A 115 8.15 -1.41 -17.61
CA TYR A 115 9.32 -0.61 -17.94
C TYR A 115 9.82 -0.95 -19.32
N TRP A 116 10.46 -0.01 -19.97
CA TRP A 116 11.09 -0.22 -21.27
C TRP A 116 12.58 -0.47 -21.11
N ASN A 117 13.07 -1.59 -21.62
CA ASN A 117 14.48 -1.91 -21.71
C ASN A 117 15.01 -1.45 -23.08
N ASP A 118 15.78 -0.36 -23.09
CA ASP A 118 16.29 0.21 -24.33
C ASP A 118 17.37 -0.67 -24.99
N GLU A 119 18.12 -1.43 -24.23
CA GLU A 119 19.15 -2.32 -24.71
C GLU A 119 18.56 -3.51 -25.49
N LYS A 120 17.54 -4.14 -24.90
CA LYS A 120 16.86 -5.30 -25.48
C LYS A 120 15.64 -4.94 -26.33
N GLN A 121 15.31 -3.64 -26.43
CA GLN A 121 14.10 -3.14 -27.10
C GLN A 121 12.84 -3.88 -26.65
N LEU A 122 12.66 -4.05 -25.34
CA LEU A 122 11.66 -4.93 -24.76
C LEU A 122 10.94 -4.28 -23.57
N ALA A 123 9.62 -4.45 -23.51
CA ALA A 123 8.84 -4.14 -22.32
C ALA A 123 9.05 -5.23 -21.25
N GLN A 124 9.31 -4.84 -20.00
CA GLN A 124 9.59 -5.75 -18.91
C GLN A 124 8.85 -5.34 -17.63
N LYS A 125 8.56 -6.32 -16.78
CA LYS A 125 7.91 -6.12 -15.46
C LYS A 125 8.15 -7.31 -14.55
N CYS A 126 7.79 -7.21 -13.28
CA CYS A 126 7.75 -8.32 -12.35
C CYS A 126 7.00 -9.52 -12.95
N THR A 127 7.62 -10.69 -12.91
CA THR A 127 7.07 -11.96 -13.40
C THR A 127 6.32 -12.75 -12.34
N GLY A 128 6.33 -12.28 -11.06
CA GLY A 128 5.88 -13.07 -9.92
C GLY A 128 6.82 -14.26 -9.62
N CYS A 129 8.07 -14.18 -10.07
CA CYS A 129 9.06 -15.26 -9.98
C CYS A 129 8.56 -16.59 -10.57
N ALA A 130 7.82 -16.53 -11.70
CA ALA A 130 7.20 -17.71 -12.33
C ALA A 130 8.19 -18.87 -12.58
N HIS A 131 9.44 -18.57 -12.91
CA HIS A 131 10.49 -19.56 -13.11
C HIS A 131 10.81 -20.35 -11.83
N LEU A 132 10.84 -19.69 -10.66
CA LEU A 132 11.05 -20.35 -9.37
C LEU A 132 9.82 -21.17 -8.95
N LEU A 133 8.62 -20.60 -9.15
CA LEU A 133 7.37 -21.29 -8.80
C LEU A 133 7.17 -22.56 -9.63
N ASP A 134 7.54 -22.55 -10.91
CA ASP A 134 7.52 -23.72 -11.78
C ASP A 134 8.61 -24.75 -11.40
N ASP A 135 9.71 -24.31 -10.75
CA ASP A 135 10.74 -25.18 -10.17
C ASP A 135 10.39 -25.68 -8.75
N GLY A 136 9.15 -25.43 -8.30
CA GLY A 136 8.60 -25.95 -7.05
C GLY A 136 8.80 -25.06 -5.83
N TRP A 137 9.24 -23.82 -6.01
CA TRP A 137 9.30 -22.86 -4.92
C TRP A 137 7.87 -22.45 -4.49
N THR A 138 7.74 -22.13 -3.21
CA THR A 138 6.48 -21.67 -2.61
C THR A 138 6.50 -20.19 -2.23
N GLU A 139 7.60 -19.49 -2.55
CA GLU A 139 7.83 -18.09 -2.25
C GLU A 139 8.41 -17.35 -3.45
N THR A 140 8.16 -16.05 -3.51
CA THR A 140 8.85 -15.15 -4.44
C THR A 140 10.13 -14.63 -3.80
N ARG A 141 11.11 -14.15 -4.60
CA ARG A 141 12.32 -13.54 -4.05
C ARG A 141 12.01 -12.40 -3.09
N CYS A 142 11.07 -11.53 -3.43
CA CYS A 142 10.68 -10.40 -2.59
C CYS A 142 9.98 -10.81 -1.28
N SER A 143 9.24 -11.92 -1.22
CA SER A 143 8.66 -12.42 0.03
C SER A 143 9.71 -13.11 0.91
N GLN A 144 10.61 -13.90 0.31
CA GLN A 144 11.66 -14.61 1.00
C GLN A 144 12.60 -13.71 1.80
N VAL A 145 12.97 -12.56 1.23
CA VAL A 145 13.95 -11.63 1.84
C VAL A 145 13.35 -10.56 2.73
N CYS A 146 12.01 -10.49 2.82
CA CYS A 146 11.35 -9.43 3.57
C CYS A 146 11.57 -9.59 5.08
N PRO A 147 12.40 -8.76 5.76
CA PRO A 147 12.78 -8.98 7.16
C PRO A 147 11.63 -8.73 8.14
N THR A 148 10.57 -8.08 7.67
CA THR A 148 9.39 -7.74 8.47
C THR A 148 8.17 -8.61 8.14
N ASP A 149 8.30 -9.60 7.25
CA ASP A 149 7.17 -10.37 6.69
C ASP A 149 6.03 -9.48 6.15
N ALA A 150 6.38 -8.31 5.64
CA ALA A 150 5.39 -7.41 5.05
C ALA A 150 4.85 -7.95 3.72
N ILE A 151 5.58 -8.83 3.04
CA ILE A 151 5.21 -9.41 1.74
C ILE A 151 5.05 -10.91 1.91
N LYS A 152 3.88 -11.44 1.52
CA LYS A 152 3.58 -12.87 1.58
C LYS A 152 2.96 -13.36 0.28
N LEU A 153 3.45 -14.48 -0.23
CA LEU A 153 2.82 -15.19 -1.33
C LEU A 153 1.80 -16.21 -0.80
N VAL A 154 0.65 -16.29 -1.45
CA VAL A 154 -0.43 -17.22 -1.09
C VAL A 154 -0.93 -17.90 -2.36
N MET A 155 -1.09 -19.23 -2.31
CA MET A 155 -1.79 -20.00 -3.35
C MET A 155 -3.17 -20.40 -2.82
N ALA A 156 -4.22 -19.87 -3.43
CA ALA A 156 -5.60 -20.08 -2.99
C ALA A 156 -6.57 -20.15 -4.18
N GLU A 157 -7.71 -20.80 -3.99
CA GLU A 157 -8.89 -20.66 -4.86
C GLU A 157 -9.47 -19.25 -4.69
N ASP A 158 -10.25 -18.79 -5.66
CA ASP A 158 -10.80 -17.42 -5.63
C ASP A 158 -11.77 -17.20 -4.45
N ASP A 159 -12.52 -18.23 -4.03
CA ASP A 159 -13.40 -18.21 -2.85
C ASP A 159 -12.61 -18.26 -1.52
N GLU A 160 -11.57 -19.07 -1.43
CA GLU A 160 -10.65 -19.09 -0.28
C GLU A 160 -10.01 -17.71 -0.09
N MET A 161 -9.59 -17.09 -1.21
CA MET A 161 -9.00 -15.74 -1.15
C MET A 161 -10.03 -14.68 -0.79
N ALA A 162 -11.28 -14.78 -1.25
CA ALA A 162 -12.36 -13.88 -0.87
C ALA A 162 -12.67 -13.96 0.64
N ALA A 163 -12.69 -15.16 1.22
CA ALA A 163 -12.84 -15.35 2.66
C ALA A 163 -11.69 -14.67 3.44
N LYS A 164 -10.45 -14.87 2.99
CA LYS A 164 -9.26 -14.25 3.60
C LYS A 164 -9.28 -12.73 3.49
N VAL A 165 -9.75 -12.17 2.38
CA VAL A 165 -9.95 -10.73 2.20
C VAL A 165 -10.90 -10.17 3.26
N ALA A 166 -12.03 -10.85 3.50
CA ALA A 166 -13.01 -10.45 4.51
C ALA A 166 -12.47 -10.59 5.94
N GLU A 167 -11.79 -11.70 6.25
CA GLU A 167 -11.24 -11.98 7.57
C GLU A 167 -10.12 -11.02 7.97
N GLU A 168 -9.18 -10.73 7.06
CA GLU A 168 -8.01 -9.90 7.35
C GLU A 168 -8.19 -8.42 6.98
N GLY A 169 -9.35 -8.03 6.42
CA GLY A 169 -9.61 -6.67 5.96
C GLY A 169 -8.66 -6.23 4.86
N LEU A 170 -8.42 -7.12 3.88
CA LEU A 170 -7.52 -6.83 2.77
C LEU A 170 -8.21 -5.97 1.71
N GLU A 171 -7.46 -5.08 1.10
CA GLU A 171 -7.96 -4.15 0.08
C GLU A 171 -7.14 -4.27 -1.21
N ARG A 172 -7.73 -3.90 -2.34
CA ARG A 172 -7.02 -3.75 -3.62
C ARG A 172 -6.65 -2.30 -3.84
N TYR A 173 -5.40 -2.04 -4.17
CA TYR A 173 -4.97 -0.70 -4.52
C TYR A 173 -5.61 -0.26 -5.85
N ARG A 174 -6.30 0.90 -5.86
CA ARG A 174 -7.01 1.48 -7.01
C ARG A 174 -8.05 0.52 -7.61
N ASP A 175 -8.84 -0.13 -6.77
CA ASP A 175 -9.84 -1.12 -7.17
C ASP A 175 -10.86 -0.56 -8.19
N GLY A 176 -11.17 0.74 -8.12
CA GLY A 176 -12.04 1.45 -9.08
C GLY A 176 -11.58 1.41 -10.55
N LEU A 177 -10.37 0.91 -10.84
CA LEU A 177 -9.90 0.69 -12.21
C LEU A 177 -10.52 -0.55 -12.87
N GLY A 178 -11.19 -1.42 -12.12
CA GLY A 178 -11.84 -2.63 -12.64
C GLY A 178 -10.89 -3.74 -13.11
N THR A 179 -9.58 -3.60 -12.85
CA THR A 179 -8.54 -4.53 -13.34
C THR A 179 -8.45 -5.82 -12.53
N LYS A 180 -9.12 -5.91 -11.39
CA LYS A 180 -9.14 -7.05 -10.47
C LYS A 180 -7.72 -7.54 -10.12
N PRO A 181 -6.91 -6.73 -9.38
CA PRO A 181 -5.56 -7.12 -8.97
C PRO A 181 -5.53 -8.41 -8.14
N ARG A 182 -4.46 -9.20 -8.30
CA ARG A 182 -4.12 -10.35 -7.43
C ARG A 182 -3.12 -9.99 -6.34
N VAL A 183 -2.75 -8.71 -6.25
CA VAL A 183 -2.01 -8.13 -5.13
C VAL A 183 -3.00 -7.44 -4.21
N TYR A 184 -3.02 -7.86 -2.96
CA TYR A 184 -3.86 -7.34 -1.90
C TYR A 184 -3.02 -6.63 -0.86
N TYR A 185 -3.60 -5.64 -0.22
CA TYR A 185 -2.93 -4.84 0.78
C TYR A 185 -3.67 -4.90 2.12
N LYS A 186 -2.91 -5.12 3.19
CA LYS A 186 -3.34 -4.91 4.57
C LYS A 186 -2.91 -3.52 5.01
N ASN A 187 -3.73 -2.86 5.81
CA ASN A 187 -3.47 -1.50 6.30
C ASN A 187 -3.26 -0.46 5.17
N LEU A 188 -3.95 -0.62 4.04
CA LEU A 188 -3.83 0.27 2.89
C LEU A 188 -4.25 1.72 3.22
N TYR A 189 -5.09 1.91 4.26
CA TYR A 189 -5.49 3.23 4.75
C TYR A 189 -4.30 4.15 5.04
N ARG A 190 -3.15 3.60 5.47
CA ARG A 190 -1.93 4.39 5.69
C ARG A 190 -1.43 5.10 4.42
N TRP A 191 -1.76 4.56 3.26
CA TRP A 191 -1.43 5.15 1.96
C TRP A 191 -2.56 6.01 1.39
N THR A 192 -3.81 5.58 1.53
CA THR A 192 -4.96 6.17 0.85
C THR A 192 -5.69 7.21 1.69
N GLN A 193 -5.69 7.07 3.01
CA GLN A 193 -6.44 7.89 3.94
C GLN A 193 -5.54 8.87 4.73
N ALA A 194 -6.17 9.72 5.50
CA ALA A 194 -5.52 10.72 6.32
C ALA A 194 -5.79 10.46 7.80
N PHE A 195 -5.09 11.20 8.66
CA PHE A 195 -5.36 11.29 10.09
C PHE A 195 -5.49 12.75 10.52
N VAL A 196 -6.15 12.97 11.65
CA VAL A 196 -6.08 14.19 12.42
C VAL A 196 -5.36 13.91 13.72
N ALA A 197 -4.48 14.83 14.14
CA ALA A 197 -3.78 14.78 15.42
C ALA A 197 -3.98 16.08 16.16
N CYS A 198 -3.94 16.02 17.48
CA CYS A 198 -3.88 17.18 18.36
C CYS A 198 -3.24 16.82 19.70
N ALA A 199 -2.86 17.82 20.47
CA ALA A 199 -2.56 17.69 21.88
C ALA A 199 -3.69 18.34 22.69
N ALA A 200 -3.93 17.85 23.91
CA ALA A 200 -4.88 18.41 24.86
C ALA A 200 -4.19 18.72 26.18
N VAL A 201 -4.52 19.89 26.74
CA VAL A 201 -3.92 20.42 27.99
C VAL A 201 -5.04 20.95 28.88
N PHE A 202 -4.96 20.69 30.17
CA PHE A 202 -5.85 21.26 31.18
C PHE A 202 -5.50 22.74 31.40
N GLY A 203 -6.43 23.66 31.07
CA GLY A 203 -6.17 25.09 31.06
C GLY A 203 -5.95 25.72 32.44
N ASP A 204 -6.35 25.06 33.51
CA ASP A 204 -6.15 25.54 34.90
C ASP A 204 -4.84 25.06 35.55
N THR A 205 -4.29 23.90 35.10
CA THR A 205 -3.07 23.32 35.68
C THR A 205 -1.88 23.33 34.74
N ASP A 206 -2.11 23.59 33.46
CA ASP A 206 -1.12 23.49 32.37
C ASP A 206 -0.51 22.04 32.22
N GLU A 207 -1.23 21.03 32.76
CA GLU A 207 -0.84 19.62 32.64
C GLU A 207 -1.44 18.98 31.39
N CYS A 208 -0.72 18.01 30.85
CA CYS A 208 -1.21 17.21 29.70
C CYS A 208 -2.49 16.46 30.06
N ALA A 209 -3.49 16.49 29.19
CA ALA A 209 -4.77 15.84 29.43
C ALA A 209 -4.70 14.32 29.11
N GLU A 210 -3.83 13.58 29.85
CA GLU A 210 -3.70 12.12 29.73
C GLU A 210 -5.05 11.45 29.95
N GLY A 211 -5.39 10.49 29.09
CA GLY A 211 -6.65 9.73 29.18
C GLY A 211 -7.89 10.47 28.67
N ALA A 212 -7.77 11.74 28.24
CA ALA A 212 -8.87 12.45 27.59
C ALA A 212 -9.29 11.74 26.30
N THR A 213 -10.59 11.70 26.03
CA THR A 213 -11.16 11.03 24.87
C THR A 213 -11.30 12.02 23.71
N ALA A 214 -10.78 11.64 22.55
CA ALA A 214 -11.01 12.32 21.28
C ALA A 214 -12.11 11.62 20.49
N THR A 215 -13.07 12.37 19.98
CA THR A 215 -14.08 11.91 19.02
C THR A 215 -13.95 12.72 17.74
N VAL A 216 -14.14 12.06 16.60
CA VAL A 216 -14.13 12.70 15.28
C VAL A 216 -15.46 12.42 14.61
N GLU A 217 -16.16 13.46 14.21
CA GLU A 217 -17.45 13.37 13.53
C GLU A 217 -17.39 13.99 12.13
N HIS A 218 -18.15 13.41 11.21
CA HIS A 218 -18.43 13.94 9.89
C HIS A 218 -19.95 14.01 9.70
N ASP A 219 -20.48 15.21 9.44
CA ASP A 219 -21.92 15.47 9.31
C ASP A 219 -22.73 14.94 10.51
N GLY A 220 -22.20 15.08 11.74
CA GLY A 220 -22.82 14.63 12.98
C GLY A 220 -22.76 13.11 13.21
N VAL A 221 -22.04 12.36 12.37
CA VAL A 221 -21.83 10.92 12.52
C VAL A 221 -20.42 10.66 13.07
N LEU A 222 -20.31 9.89 14.15
CA LEU A 222 -19.04 9.46 14.71
C LEU A 222 -18.29 8.56 13.71
N VAL A 223 -17.09 8.96 13.32
CA VAL A 223 -16.26 8.22 12.34
C VAL A 223 -14.93 7.75 12.92
N GLY A 224 -14.54 8.21 14.10
CA GLY A 224 -13.32 7.77 14.74
C GLY A 224 -13.21 8.23 16.18
N THR A 225 -12.43 7.49 16.97
CA THR A 225 -12.14 7.81 18.38
C THR A 225 -10.68 7.58 18.68
N GLY A 226 -10.16 8.24 19.71
CA GLY A 226 -8.83 8.02 20.23
C GLY A 226 -8.76 8.41 21.72
N THR A 227 -7.64 8.08 22.35
CA THR A 227 -7.36 8.48 23.74
C THR A 227 -6.03 9.21 23.78
N CYS A 228 -5.96 10.32 24.47
CA CYS A 228 -4.74 11.07 24.68
C CYS A 228 -3.74 10.25 25.50
N ASP A 229 -2.50 10.23 25.03
CA ASP A 229 -1.39 9.58 25.71
C ASP A 229 -0.88 10.41 26.91
N ASN A 230 0.24 9.99 27.52
CA ASN A 230 0.87 10.68 28.63
C ASN A 230 1.45 12.08 28.30
N PHE A 231 1.53 12.42 27.03
CA PHE A 231 1.87 13.77 26.54
C PHE A 231 0.64 14.58 26.17
N GLY A 232 -0.54 14.03 26.37
CA GLY A 232 -1.81 14.63 25.96
C GLY A 232 -2.04 14.55 24.44
N GLU A 233 -1.21 13.80 23.70
CA GLU A 233 -1.30 13.69 22.26
C GLU A 233 -2.27 12.56 21.83
N VAL A 234 -3.04 12.84 20.78
CA VAL A 234 -3.93 11.85 20.18
C VAL A 234 -3.89 11.95 18.66
N THR A 235 -3.96 10.79 18.01
CA THR A 235 -4.10 10.67 16.56
C THR A 235 -5.30 9.79 16.24
N VAL A 236 -6.23 10.31 15.41
CA VAL A 236 -7.35 9.53 14.88
C VAL A 236 -7.13 9.33 13.37
N ASP A 237 -6.92 8.09 12.98
CA ASP A 237 -6.58 7.70 11.61
C ASP A 237 -7.81 7.17 10.84
N LYS A 238 -7.61 6.76 9.59
CA LYS A 238 -8.64 6.21 8.68
C LYS A 238 -9.72 7.22 8.27
N LEU A 239 -9.36 8.48 8.18
CA LEU A 239 -10.25 9.55 7.73
C LEU A 239 -10.10 9.78 6.22
N GLU A 240 -11.22 10.02 5.53
CA GLU A 240 -11.20 10.28 4.10
C GLU A 240 -10.71 11.71 3.82
N PRO A 241 -9.70 11.89 2.94
CA PRO A 241 -9.28 13.22 2.52
C PRO A 241 -10.38 13.98 1.77
N GLY A 242 -10.37 15.31 1.89
CA GLY A 242 -11.31 16.21 1.21
C GLY A 242 -12.62 16.46 1.98
N LYS A 243 -12.85 15.78 3.11
CA LYS A 243 -14.03 15.96 3.95
C LYS A 243 -13.79 16.93 5.10
N GLU A 244 -14.88 17.46 5.66
CA GLU A 244 -14.89 18.29 6.85
C GLU A 244 -15.25 17.44 8.08
N TYR A 245 -14.52 17.66 9.18
CA TYR A 245 -14.68 16.94 10.44
C TYR A 245 -14.75 17.90 11.61
N ALA A 246 -15.43 17.48 12.66
CA ALA A 246 -15.36 18.09 13.98
C ALA A 246 -14.57 17.15 14.90
N VAL A 247 -13.53 17.66 15.52
CA VAL A 247 -12.72 16.93 16.51
C VAL A 247 -13.05 17.47 17.89
N THR A 248 -13.57 16.64 18.78
CA THR A 248 -13.95 17.01 20.13
C THR A 248 -13.11 16.23 21.13
N ILE A 249 -12.52 16.93 22.09
CA ILE A 249 -11.79 16.37 23.22
C ILE A 249 -12.62 16.52 24.50
N GLU A 250 -12.77 15.45 25.24
CA GLU A 250 -13.51 15.40 26.49
C GLU A 250 -12.67 14.79 27.62
N ALA A 251 -12.74 15.41 28.80
CA ALA A 251 -12.13 14.88 30.01
C ALA A 251 -13.07 15.12 31.23
N PRO A 252 -13.11 14.21 32.24
CA PRO A 252 -13.93 14.40 33.42
C PRO A 252 -13.61 15.67 34.19
N GLY A 253 -14.62 16.48 34.48
CA GLY A 253 -14.48 17.74 35.22
C GLY A 253 -14.09 18.96 34.36
N TYR A 254 -14.00 18.78 33.04
CA TYR A 254 -13.69 19.82 32.08
C TYR A 254 -14.78 19.95 31.01
N LYS A 255 -14.91 21.13 30.43
CA LYS A 255 -15.77 21.36 29.27
C LYS A 255 -15.14 20.73 28.01
N ALA A 256 -15.97 20.16 27.16
CA ALA A 256 -15.51 19.67 25.87
C ALA A 256 -14.93 20.78 25.00
N ALA A 257 -13.78 20.51 24.36
CA ALA A 257 -13.16 21.41 23.39
C ALA A 257 -13.35 20.85 21.99
N THR A 258 -13.96 21.61 21.08
CA THR A 258 -14.24 21.17 19.70
C THR A 258 -13.51 22.07 18.70
N ALA A 259 -12.83 21.45 17.73
CA ALA A 259 -12.17 22.13 16.63
C ALA A 259 -12.65 21.57 15.27
N PRO A 260 -13.13 22.43 14.34
CA PRO A 260 -13.43 22.01 12.98
C PRO A 260 -12.16 21.88 12.16
N VAL A 261 -12.13 20.93 11.23
CA VAL A 261 -11.03 20.75 10.29
C VAL A 261 -11.53 20.28 8.93
N LYS A 262 -11.04 20.91 7.86
CA LYS A 262 -11.12 20.37 6.50
C LYS A 262 -9.86 19.56 6.22
N LEU A 263 -10.01 18.27 6.04
CA LEU A 263 -8.90 17.32 6.02
C LEU A 263 -8.45 17.01 4.58
N ASP A 264 -7.77 17.96 3.92
CA ASP A 264 -7.21 17.70 2.58
C ASP A 264 -6.02 16.73 2.64
N LYS A 265 -5.29 16.70 3.74
CA LYS A 265 -4.19 15.79 4.08
C LYS A 265 -4.15 15.58 5.59
N SER A 266 -3.36 14.63 6.06
CA SER A 266 -3.15 14.43 7.50
C SER A 266 -2.69 15.72 8.15
N THR A 267 -3.38 16.15 9.21
CA THR A 267 -3.26 17.50 9.80
C THR A 267 -3.10 17.40 11.30
N ASN A 268 -2.23 18.26 11.87
CA ASN A 268 -2.15 18.49 13.30
C ASN A 268 -2.87 19.81 13.63
N LEU A 269 -3.84 19.75 14.55
CA LEU A 269 -4.62 20.91 15.00
C LEU A 269 -3.89 21.75 16.07
N GLY A 270 -2.71 21.30 16.51
CA GLY A 270 -2.00 21.92 17.63
C GLY A 270 -2.60 21.54 18.99
N THR A 271 -2.52 22.44 19.96
CA THR A 271 -2.98 22.20 21.33
C THR A 271 -4.38 22.72 21.53
N LEU A 272 -5.26 21.88 22.07
CA LEU A 272 -6.60 22.24 22.54
C LEU A 272 -6.58 22.36 24.06
N PHE A 273 -7.05 23.49 24.57
CA PHE A 273 -7.11 23.75 26.01
C PHE A 273 -8.50 23.40 26.55
N LEU A 274 -8.54 22.56 27.58
CA LEU A 274 -9.77 22.17 28.28
C LEU A 274 -10.03 23.12 29.45
N GLU A 275 -11.13 23.85 29.38
CA GLU A 275 -11.57 24.73 30.50
C GLU A 275 -12.26 23.90 31.59
N LYS A 276 -12.03 24.23 32.85
CA LYS A 276 -12.72 23.61 33.97
C LYS A 276 -14.22 23.82 33.87
N ALA A 277 -15.01 22.78 34.21
CA ALA A 277 -16.48 22.80 34.12
C ALA A 277 -17.14 23.68 35.19
#